data_f3bee0b4b432b578a7896ec2d100577f
#
_entry.id   f3bee0b4b432b578a7896ec2d100577f
#
_cell.length_a   1.000
_cell.length_b   1.000
_cell.length_c   1.000
_cell.angle_alpha   90.00
_cell.angle_beta   90.00
_cell.angle_gamma   90.00
#
_symmetry.space_group_name_H-M   'P 1'
#
loop_
_entity.id
_entity.type
_entity.pdbx_description
1 polymer ?
#
loop_
_entity_poly.entity_id
_entity_poly.type
_entity_poly.pdbx_seq_one_letter_code
_entity_poly.pdbx_strand_id
1 'polypeptide(L)'
;MTAKRPSAGRGRSERRGPPPRGPRPPAASGEPGPRTPKPRAGSRVARKAGPEAAPVTKFIVTSEPRAPRTAKTEAAAEVETISVGVQTMTVTADEADMRVDRFLEAHFPKLPFSHIQRIVRKGELRVDGKRVETKDRLSPGQAVRIPPLVLGGVKPKSGPSAAEAADAAFIRSLILFEDDDMMVLNKPMGLAVQGGSGTIRHLDGLLESMRDAKGQKPRLVHRLDKDTSGCLVVAKTRFAASALAKSFRARDTRKIYWALVAGVPRVKQGRISTYLAKGEDDEGDPRMQVARHGDEGASHAVTYYAVVETAAQKLAWLSMKPVTGRTHQLRAHAKHMGHPIVGDPLYFDIENWALPGGIQNKLHLLARRIVIPHPRTGKPVDITAPLPPHMQQSWNLLGLDAKRYDPIEESPE
;
A
#
# COMPACT_ATOMS: atom_id res chain seq x y z
N MET A 1 -0.40 51.00 -58.43
CA MET A 1 -0.18 52.16 -57.48
C MET A 1 0.37 51.58 -56.19
N THR A 2 1.62 51.90 -55.92
CA THR A 2 2.51 51.44 -54.89
C THR A 2 2.27 52.22 -53.60
N ALA A 3 2.14 51.54 -52.44
CA ALA A 3 2.19 52.20 -51.16
C ALA A 3 3.26 51.55 -50.28
N LYS A 4 4.20 52.37 -49.80
CA LYS A 4 5.40 52.11 -49.02
C LYS A 4 5.10 51.66 -47.59
N ARG A 5 5.91 50.70 -47.07
CA ARG A 5 6.11 50.40 -45.66
C ARG A 5 7.01 51.48 -44.99
N PRO A 6 6.80 51.83 -43.71
CA PRO A 6 7.82 52.48 -42.91
C PRO A 6 8.58 51.46 -42.05
N SER A 7 9.85 51.77 -41.87
CA SER A 7 10.92 51.02 -41.20
C SER A 7 10.83 51.00 -39.67
N ALA A 8 11.25 49.86 -39.09
CA ALA A 8 11.37 49.65 -37.64
C ALA A 8 12.58 50.39 -37.04
N GLY A 9 12.32 51.16 -35.96
CA GLY A 9 13.32 51.72 -35.08
C GLY A 9 13.75 50.70 -34.04
N ARG A 10 15.07 50.46 -33.93
CA ARG A 10 15.67 49.62 -32.85
C ARG A 10 15.77 50.43 -31.56
N GLY A 11 14.99 50.07 -30.54
CA GLY A 11 15.16 50.55 -29.15
C GLY A 11 16.26 49.80 -28.42
N ARG A 12 17.28 50.51 -27.96
CA ARG A 12 18.36 50.01 -27.08
C ARG A 12 17.78 49.73 -25.68
N SER A 13 17.91 48.50 -25.21
CA SER A 13 17.59 48.13 -23.82
C SER A 13 18.76 48.49 -22.90
N GLU A 14 18.57 49.44 -22.02
CA GLU A 14 19.47 49.74 -20.89
C GLU A 14 19.33 48.66 -19.81
N ARG A 15 20.43 47.99 -19.52
CA ARG A 15 20.56 47.08 -18.38
C ARG A 15 20.62 47.86 -17.08
N ARG A 16 19.58 47.82 -16.25
CA ARG A 16 19.62 48.30 -14.86
C ARG A 16 20.31 47.23 -13.99
N GLY A 17 21.39 47.66 -13.33
CA GLY A 17 22.10 46.85 -12.34
C GLY A 17 21.31 46.69 -11.03
N PRO A 18 21.68 45.72 -10.18
CA PRO A 18 20.99 45.46 -8.92
C PRO A 18 21.17 46.60 -7.88
N PRO A 19 20.20 46.79 -6.98
CA PRO A 19 20.28 47.85 -5.95
C PRO A 19 21.33 47.52 -4.89
N PRO A 20 21.89 48.53 -4.22
CA PRO A 20 22.94 48.38 -3.20
C PRO A 20 22.39 47.75 -1.91
N ARG A 21 23.19 46.88 -1.30
CA ARG A 21 22.90 46.26 -0.01
C ARG A 21 23.02 47.31 1.12
N GLY A 22 21.99 47.39 1.96
CA GLY A 22 21.98 48.17 3.19
C GLY A 22 22.92 47.56 4.26
N PRO A 23 23.32 48.34 5.27
CA PRO A 23 24.32 47.97 6.26
C PRO A 23 23.80 46.92 7.25
N ARG A 24 24.69 45.96 7.58
CA ARG A 24 24.47 44.91 8.59
C ARG A 24 24.45 45.52 10.00
N PRO A 25 23.53 45.08 10.89
CA PRO A 25 23.62 45.45 12.31
C PRO A 25 24.78 44.72 13.02
N PRO A 26 25.34 45.28 14.09
CA PRO A 26 26.49 44.71 14.80
C PRO A 26 26.10 43.51 15.64
N ALA A 27 27.03 42.55 15.76
CA ALA A 27 26.91 41.33 16.56
C ALA A 27 26.81 41.69 18.06
N ALA A 28 25.79 41.17 18.74
CA ALA A 28 25.66 41.25 20.19
C ALA A 28 26.55 40.16 20.83
N SER A 29 27.49 40.61 21.68
CA SER A 29 28.30 39.78 22.58
C SER A 29 27.41 39.31 23.74
N GLY A 30 27.06 38.00 23.77
CA GLY A 30 26.35 37.38 24.87
C GLY A 30 27.32 36.61 25.77
N GLU A 31 27.36 36.98 27.07
CA GLU A 31 28.08 36.32 28.14
C GLU A 31 27.52 34.91 28.41
N PRO A 32 28.34 33.93 28.88
CA PRO A 32 27.87 32.60 29.16
C PRO A 32 27.18 32.51 30.51
N GLY A 33 25.88 32.14 30.52
CA GLY A 33 25.10 31.84 31.71
C GLY A 33 25.51 30.48 32.37
N PRO A 34 25.23 30.28 33.68
CA PRO A 34 25.80 29.19 34.46
C PRO A 34 25.19 27.82 34.11
N ARG A 35 26.08 26.83 34.01
CA ARG A 35 25.79 25.43 33.82
C ARG A 35 25.10 24.81 35.04
N THR A 36 23.93 24.25 34.90
CA THR A 36 23.30 23.38 35.91
C THR A 36 23.88 21.96 35.80
N PRO A 37 24.17 21.28 36.92
CA PRO A 37 24.75 19.93 36.91
C PRO A 37 23.67 18.86 36.69
N LYS A 38 23.98 17.82 35.93
CA LYS A 38 23.19 16.59 35.79
C LYS A 38 23.13 15.83 37.09
N PRO A 39 21.98 15.26 37.53
CA PRO A 39 21.92 14.37 38.68
C PRO A 39 22.50 12.99 38.31
N ARG A 40 23.39 12.51 39.18
CA ARG A 40 23.93 11.15 39.24
C ARG A 40 22.87 10.18 39.74
N ALA A 41 22.79 9.02 39.14
CA ALA A 41 22.04 7.86 39.59
C ALA A 41 22.60 7.34 40.92
N GLY A 42 21.69 6.92 41.80
CA GLY A 42 22.03 6.04 42.94
C GLY A 42 21.32 6.39 44.24
N SER A 43 20.19 5.78 44.53
CA SER A 43 19.85 5.39 45.88
C SER A 43 18.88 4.19 45.86
N ARG A 44 19.36 3.13 46.48
CA ARG A 44 18.61 1.93 46.85
C ARG A 44 17.44 2.33 47.77
N VAL A 45 16.23 1.99 47.38
CA VAL A 45 15.07 2.01 48.31
C VAL A 45 14.82 0.60 48.82
N ALA A 46 14.74 0.51 50.13
CA ALA A 46 14.55 -0.72 50.93
C ALA A 46 13.23 -1.43 50.58
N ARG A 47 13.30 -2.76 50.44
CA ARG A 47 12.15 -3.65 50.35
C ARG A 47 11.42 -3.69 51.70
N LYS A 48 10.14 -3.32 51.72
CA LYS A 48 9.20 -3.66 52.80
C LYS A 48 8.81 -5.14 52.67
N ALA A 49 8.89 -5.83 53.81
CA ALA A 49 8.46 -7.21 53.96
C ALA A 49 6.96 -7.38 53.75
N GLY A 50 6.56 -8.34 52.91
CA GLY A 50 5.19 -8.83 52.77
C GLY A 50 4.99 -10.09 53.65
N PRO A 51 3.74 -10.50 53.89
CA PRO A 51 3.40 -11.45 54.92
C PRO A 51 3.79 -12.91 54.59
N GLU A 52 3.99 -13.63 55.66
CA GLU A 52 4.38 -15.00 55.90
C GLU A 52 3.67 -16.04 55.03
N ALA A 53 4.43 -16.91 54.38
CA ALA A 53 3.92 -18.04 53.59
C ALA A 53 3.76 -19.27 54.48
N ALA A 54 2.62 -19.93 54.37
CA ALA A 54 2.29 -21.20 55.03
C ALA A 54 3.21 -22.35 54.55
N PRO A 55 3.40 -23.42 55.33
CA PRO A 55 4.41 -24.45 55.10
C PRO A 55 4.04 -25.37 53.94
N VAL A 56 4.98 -25.54 53.03
CA VAL A 56 4.89 -26.46 51.85
C VAL A 56 5.18 -27.89 52.36
N THR A 57 4.18 -28.76 52.27
CA THR A 57 4.32 -30.20 52.52
C THR A 57 5.14 -30.84 51.38
N LYS A 58 6.29 -31.41 51.74
CA LYS A 58 7.13 -32.17 50.80
C LYS A 58 6.46 -33.50 50.48
N PHE A 59 5.99 -33.64 49.22
CA PHE A 59 5.67 -34.96 48.68
C PHE A 59 6.95 -35.62 48.20
N ILE A 60 7.29 -36.77 48.76
CA ILE A 60 8.35 -37.66 48.32
C ILE A 60 7.75 -38.43 47.12
N VAL A 61 8.25 -38.15 45.91
CA VAL A 61 7.93 -38.94 44.72
C VAL A 61 8.92 -40.09 44.62
N THR A 62 8.47 -41.29 44.93
CA THR A 62 9.20 -42.53 44.69
C THR A 62 9.33 -42.73 43.19
N SER A 63 10.57 -42.89 42.70
CA SER A 63 10.89 -43.15 41.28
C SER A 63 10.58 -44.60 40.94
N GLU A 64 9.57 -44.82 40.13
CA GLU A 64 9.38 -46.10 39.42
C GLU A 64 10.40 -46.24 38.26
N PRO A 65 10.84 -47.47 37.95
CA PRO A 65 11.85 -47.69 36.91
C PRO A 65 11.27 -47.45 35.50
N ARG A 66 11.92 -46.57 34.78
CA ARG A 66 11.61 -46.18 33.38
C ARG A 66 11.71 -47.37 32.46
N ALA A 67 10.61 -47.77 31.81
CA ALA A 67 10.58 -48.77 30.74
C ALA A 67 11.49 -48.33 29.58
N PRO A 68 12.07 -49.32 28.80
CA PRO A 68 12.99 -49.00 27.69
C PRO A 68 12.25 -48.26 26.58
N ARG A 69 12.84 -47.11 26.16
CA ARG A 69 12.35 -46.35 25.00
C ARG A 69 12.39 -47.23 23.76
N THR A 70 11.23 -47.63 23.30
CA THR A 70 11.08 -48.19 21.97
C THR A 70 11.62 -47.23 20.93
N ALA A 71 12.53 -47.71 20.09
CA ALA A 71 13.13 -46.97 18.98
C ALA A 71 12.00 -46.40 18.11
N LYS A 72 11.99 -45.05 18.02
CA LYS A 72 11.14 -44.33 17.09
C LYS A 72 11.63 -44.67 15.68
N THR A 73 10.92 -45.52 14.98
CA THR A 73 11.12 -45.75 13.57
C THR A 73 10.97 -44.40 12.88
N GLU A 74 12.07 -43.81 12.44
CA GLU A 74 12.06 -42.64 11.56
C GLU A 74 11.39 -43.07 10.25
N ALA A 75 10.12 -42.74 10.10
CA ALA A 75 9.49 -42.75 8.81
C ALA A 75 10.27 -41.80 7.90
N ALA A 76 11.07 -42.35 7.00
CA ALA A 76 11.74 -41.61 5.95
C ALA A 76 10.68 -40.73 5.25
N ALA A 77 10.78 -39.41 5.41
CA ALA A 77 9.94 -38.48 4.68
C ALA A 77 10.26 -38.71 3.18
N GLU A 78 9.27 -39.14 2.44
CA GLU A 78 9.39 -39.24 0.97
C GLU A 78 9.73 -37.85 0.44
N VAL A 79 10.93 -37.74 -0.12
CA VAL A 79 11.43 -36.50 -0.75
C VAL A 79 10.76 -36.43 -2.13
N GLU A 80 9.71 -35.62 -2.26
CA GLU A 80 9.07 -35.41 -3.57
C GLU A 80 10.04 -34.66 -4.47
N THR A 81 10.62 -35.34 -5.45
CA THR A 81 11.54 -34.76 -6.42
C THR A 81 10.74 -34.25 -7.61
N ILE A 82 10.68 -32.94 -7.83
CA ILE A 82 10.03 -32.36 -9.02
C ILE A 82 10.87 -32.63 -10.27
N SER A 83 12.21 -32.72 -10.14
CA SER A 83 13.12 -32.99 -11.24
C SER A 83 14.39 -33.65 -10.69
N VAL A 84 14.76 -34.80 -11.20
CA VAL A 84 15.91 -35.61 -10.77
C VAL A 84 17.22 -35.09 -11.37
N GLY A 85 17.16 -34.32 -12.47
CA GLY A 85 18.33 -33.86 -13.23
C GLY A 85 18.34 -32.37 -13.51
N VAL A 86 19.47 -31.92 -14.06
CA VAL A 86 19.56 -30.56 -14.62
C VAL A 86 18.70 -30.51 -15.89
N GLN A 87 17.81 -29.54 -15.97
CA GLN A 87 16.95 -29.32 -17.14
C GLN A 87 17.36 -28.02 -17.83
N THR A 88 17.23 -27.99 -19.16
CA THR A 88 17.35 -26.75 -19.93
C THR A 88 16.03 -26.52 -20.66
N MET A 89 15.42 -25.38 -20.45
CA MET A 89 14.16 -24.99 -21.08
C MET A 89 14.42 -23.76 -21.95
N THR A 90 13.84 -23.76 -23.17
CA THR A 90 13.91 -22.61 -24.06
C THR A 90 12.71 -21.70 -23.82
N VAL A 91 12.94 -20.42 -23.66
CA VAL A 91 11.89 -19.41 -23.51
C VAL A 91 11.10 -19.27 -24.80
N THR A 92 9.80 -19.44 -24.74
CA THR A 92 8.89 -19.31 -25.89
C THR A 92 8.53 -17.87 -26.19
N ALA A 93 7.89 -17.59 -27.32
CA ALA A 93 7.42 -16.26 -27.68
C ALA A 93 6.36 -15.73 -26.68
N ASP A 94 5.52 -16.61 -26.14
CA ASP A 94 4.49 -16.25 -25.15
C ASP A 94 5.06 -15.92 -23.77
N GLU A 95 6.30 -16.30 -23.53
CA GLU A 95 7.05 -16.02 -22.29
C GLU A 95 7.99 -14.82 -22.41
N ALA A 96 7.93 -14.12 -23.55
CA ALA A 96 8.68 -12.90 -23.79
C ALA A 96 8.46 -11.88 -22.65
N ASP A 97 9.56 -11.22 -22.22
CA ASP A 97 9.55 -10.22 -21.16
C ASP A 97 9.08 -10.74 -19.77
N MET A 98 8.94 -12.06 -19.61
CA MET A 98 8.62 -12.67 -18.33
C MET A 98 9.82 -12.61 -17.39
N ARG A 99 9.57 -12.30 -16.11
CA ARG A 99 10.63 -12.33 -15.09
C ARG A 99 11.03 -13.78 -14.77
N VAL A 100 12.31 -13.97 -14.47
CA VAL A 100 12.88 -15.29 -14.12
C VAL A 100 12.09 -16.00 -13.01
N ASP A 101 11.71 -15.28 -11.94
CA ASP A 101 10.90 -15.88 -10.86
C ASP A 101 9.52 -16.35 -11.35
N ARG A 102 8.89 -15.61 -12.25
CA ARG A 102 7.58 -15.93 -12.82
C ARG A 102 7.63 -17.08 -13.81
N PHE A 103 8.70 -17.16 -14.58
CA PHE A 103 8.97 -18.29 -15.46
C PHE A 103 9.06 -19.60 -14.66
N LEU A 104 9.83 -19.61 -13.57
CA LEU A 104 9.95 -20.79 -12.71
C LEU A 104 8.62 -21.14 -12.02
N GLU A 105 7.85 -20.17 -11.53
CA GLU A 105 6.52 -20.42 -10.96
C GLU A 105 5.55 -21.00 -12.00
N ALA A 106 5.65 -20.60 -13.26
CA ALA A 106 4.78 -21.08 -14.32
C ALA A 106 5.05 -22.55 -14.66
N HIS A 107 6.34 -22.91 -14.75
CA HIS A 107 6.76 -24.27 -15.10
C HIS A 107 6.79 -25.23 -13.90
N PHE A 108 7.00 -24.69 -12.69
CA PHE A 108 7.09 -25.47 -11.45
C PHE A 108 6.17 -24.89 -10.36
N PRO A 109 4.85 -25.06 -10.47
CA PRO A 109 3.88 -24.43 -9.54
C PRO A 109 4.04 -24.84 -8.07
N LYS A 110 4.66 -26.02 -7.84
CA LYS A 110 4.93 -26.54 -6.50
C LYS A 110 6.22 -25.97 -5.88
N LEU A 111 7.03 -25.23 -6.64
CA LEU A 111 8.31 -24.71 -6.18
C LEU A 111 8.11 -23.45 -5.32
N PRO A 112 8.47 -23.47 -4.01
CA PRO A 112 8.32 -22.30 -3.15
C PRO A 112 9.19 -21.13 -3.62
N PHE A 113 8.70 -19.92 -3.53
CA PHE A 113 9.44 -18.71 -3.90
C PHE A 113 10.79 -18.58 -3.15
N SER A 114 10.85 -18.99 -1.89
CA SER A 114 12.09 -19.06 -1.11
C SER A 114 13.14 -20.00 -1.73
N HIS A 115 12.70 -21.08 -2.37
CA HIS A 115 13.57 -21.99 -3.10
C HIS A 115 14.07 -21.34 -4.39
N ILE A 116 13.18 -20.67 -5.14
CA ILE A 116 13.55 -19.88 -6.33
C ILE A 116 14.64 -18.86 -5.97
N GLN A 117 14.44 -18.07 -4.93
CA GLN A 117 15.45 -17.12 -4.46
C GLN A 117 16.78 -17.78 -4.09
N ARG A 118 16.75 -18.96 -3.47
CA ARG A 118 17.95 -19.70 -3.07
C ARG A 118 18.76 -20.14 -4.28
N ILE A 119 18.14 -20.79 -5.29
CA ILE A 119 18.85 -21.29 -6.48
C ILE A 119 19.38 -20.17 -7.36
N VAL A 120 18.67 -19.04 -7.45
CA VAL A 120 19.13 -17.83 -8.14
C VAL A 120 20.33 -17.22 -7.41
N ARG A 121 20.21 -16.99 -6.09
CA ARG A 121 21.29 -16.40 -5.27
C ARG A 121 22.56 -17.27 -5.28
N LYS A 122 22.43 -18.60 -5.26
CA LYS A 122 23.56 -19.52 -5.36
C LYS A 122 24.17 -19.57 -6.77
N GLY A 123 23.47 -19.04 -7.78
CA GLY A 123 23.87 -19.10 -9.18
C GLY A 123 23.75 -20.50 -9.78
N GLU A 124 22.90 -21.34 -9.18
CA GLU A 124 22.54 -22.69 -9.68
C GLU A 124 21.62 -22.59 -10.91
N LEU A 125 20.77 -21.53 -10.95
CA LEU A 125 20.00 -21.15 -12.13
C LEU A 125 20.85 -20.28 -13.06
N ARG A 126 20.78 -20.54 -14.36
CA ARG A 126 21.50 -19.75 -15.37
C ARG A 126 20.63 -19.54 -16.61
N VAL A 127 20.78 -18.39 -17.25
CA VAL A 127 20.17 -18.08 -18.55
C VAL A 127 21.32 -17.83 -19.55
N ASP A 128 21.37 -18.60 -20.63
CA ASP A 128 22.46 -18.62 -21.60
C ASP A 128 23.85 -18.74 -20.93
N GLY A 129 23.93 -19.58 -19.89
CA GLY A 129 25.14 -19.80 -19.11
C GLY A 129 25.49 -18.70 -18.12
N LYS A 130 24.82 -17.54 -18.12
CA LYS A 130 25.08 -16.38 -17.24
C LYS A 130 24.28 -16.45 -15.95
N ARG A 131 24.80 -15.85 -14.88
CA ARG A 131 24.02 -15.61 -13.65
C ARG A 131 22.94 -14.56 -13.91
N VAL A 132 21.79 -14.74 -13.25
CA VAL A 132 20.63 -13.84 -13.34
C VAL A 132 20.09 -13.53 -11.96
N GLU A 133 19.30 -12.47 -11.87
CA GLU A 133 18.51 -12.13 -10.70
C GLU A 133 17.04 -12.55 -10.90
N THR A 134 16.29 -12.69 -9.81
CA THR A 134 14.86 -13.08 -9.87
C THR A 134 14.02 -12.10 -10.67
N LYS A 135 14.43 -10.82 -10.70
CA LYS A 135 13.73 -9.73 -11.40
C LYS A 135 14.08 -9.62 -12.89
N ASP A 136 15.17 -10.28 -13.35
CA ASP A 136 15.61 -10.19 -14.74
C ASP A 136 14.52 -10.72 -15.69
N ARG A 137 14.46 -10.13 -16.87
CA ARG A 137 13.45 -10.46 -17.87
C ARG A 137 14.05 -11.36 -18.94
N LEU A 138 13.25 -12.33 -19.34
CA LEU A 138 13.62 -13.33 -20.34
C LEU A 138 13.22 -12.88 -21.74
N SER A 139 14.06 -13.22 -22.71
CA SER A 139 13.80 -13.02 -24.14
C SER A 139 13.51 -14.36 -24.82
N PRO A 140 12.64 -14.40 -25.85
CA PRO A 140 12.40 -15.61 -26.62
C PRO A 140 13.69 -16.23 -27.17
N GLY A 141 13.78 -17.55 -27.13
CA GLY A 141 14.95 -18.30 -27.57
C GLY A 141 16.07 -18.46 -26.54
N GLN A 142 16.02 -17.77 -25.39
CA GLN A 142 17.01 -17.96 -24.33
C GLN A 142 16.90 -19.35 -23.69
N ALA A 143 18.05 -19.94 -23.34
CA ALA A 143 18.13 -21.23 -22.68
C ALA A 143 18.26 -21.05 -21.15
N VAL A 144 17.22 -21.44 -20.42
CA VAL A 144 17.17 -21.40 -18.95
C VAL A 144 17.62 -22.76 -18.41
N ARG A 145 18.81 -22.82 -17.82
CA ARG A 145 19.35 -24.01 -17.15
C ARG A 145 18.86 -24.04 -15.70
N ILE A 146 18.09 -25.07 -15.35
CA ILE A 146 17.44 -25.25 -14.06
C ILE A 146 18.14 -26.40 -13.33
N PRO A 147 18.61 -26.21 -12.09
CA PRO A 147 19.24 -27.26 -11.29
C PRO A 147 18.20 -28.33 -10.90
N PRO A 148 18.63 -29.50 -10.38
CA PRO A 148 17.71 -30.46 -9.80
C PRO A 148 16.83 -29.82 -8.72
N LEU A 149 15.52 -30.00 -8.82
CA LEU A 149 14.55 -29.41 -7.92
C LEU A 149 14.07 -30.47 -6.92
N VAL A 150 14.71 -30.51 -5.76
CA VAL A 150 14.33 -31.41 -4.66
C VAL A 150 13.53 -30.60 -3.65
N LEU A 151 12.26 -30.94 -3.47
CA LEU A 151 11.47 -30.44 -2.36
C LEU A 151 11.83 -31.26 -1.13
N GLY A 152 12.56 -30.66 -0.18
CA GLY A 152 12.69 -31.25 1.15
C GLY A 152 11.29 -31.40 1.76
N GLY A 153 10.88 -32.65 1.99
CA GLY A 153 9.66 -33.10 2.66
C GLY A 153 8.59 -32.05 2.98
N VAL A 154 7.91 -31.53 1.98
CA VAL A 154 6.65 -30.84 2.22
C VAL A 154 5.62 -31.92 2.52
N LYS A 155 5.25 -32.07 3.80
CA LYS A 155 4.10 -32.91 4.17
C LYS A 155 2.94 -32.50 3.28
N PRO A 156 2.25 -33.46 2.59
CA PRO A 156 1.04 -33.12 1.85
C PRO A 156 0.10 -32.41 2.84
N LYS A 157 -0.30 -31.18 2.52
CA LYS A 157 -1.24 -30.44 3.37
C LYS A 157 -2.55 -31.20 3.38
N SER A 158 -2.86 -31.86 4.48
CA SER A 158 -4.18 -32.41 4.76
C SER A 158 -5.16 -31.26 4.91
N GLY A 159 -5.89 -30.91 3.83
CA GLY A 159 -6.93 -29.90 3.84
C GLY A 159 -6.48 -28.46 4.26
N PRO A 160 -7.34 -27.46 4.14
CA PRO A 160 -7.04 -26.13 4.66
C PRO A 160 -6.96 -26.18 6.19
N SER A 161 -5.92 -25.59 6.75
CA SER A 161 -5.81 -25.42 8.21
C SER A 161 -6.95 -24.55 8.73
N ALA A 162 -7.27 -24.63 10.02
CA ALA A 162 -8.28 -23.78 10.66
C ALA A 162 -7.98 -22.27 10.42
N ALA A 163 -6.70 -21.90 10.41
CA ALA A 163 -6.27 -20.52 10.12
C ALA A 163 -6.54 -20.14 8.65
N GLU A 164 -6.24 -21.01 7.69
CA GLU A 164 -6.55 -20.78 6.27
C GLU A 164 -8.05 -20.70 6.03
N ALA A 165 -8.85 -21.52 6.71
CA ALA A 165 -10.32 -21.46 6.64
C ALA A 165 -10.86 -20.13 7.20
N ALA A 166 -10.30 -19.65 8.32
CA ALA A 166 -10.66 -18.37 8.90
C ALA A 166 -10.28 -17.17 8.00
N ASP A 167 -9.09 -17.23 7.38
CA ASP A 167 -8.64 -16.21 6.43
C ASP A 167 -9.52 -16.18 5.17
N ALA A 168 -9.90 -17.34 4.65
CA ALA A 168 -10.84 -17.44 3.51
C ALA A 168 -12.23 -16.89 3.88
N ALA A 169 -12.76 -17.22 5.07
CA ALA A 169 -14.02 -16.68 5.56
C ALA A 169 -13.96 -15.16 5.70
N PHE A 170 -12.86 -14.63 6.24
CA PHE A 170 -12.63 -13.20 6.33
C PHE A 170 -12.62 -12.53 4.95
N ILE A 171 -11.89 -13.04 3.97
CA ILE A 171 -11.89 -12.47 2.61
C ILE A 171 -13.30 -12.52 2.00
N ARG A 172 -14.02 -13.64 2.15
CA ARG A 172 -15.40 -13.76 1.63
C ARG A 172 -16.33 -12.72 2.24
N SER A 173 -16.18 -12.39 3.52
CA SER A 173 -16.97 -11.35 4.18
C SER A 173 -16.73 -9.93 3.64
N LEU A 174 -15.63 -9.71 2.91
CA LEU A 174 -15.29 -8.43 2.31
C LEU A 174 -15.77 -8.30 0.86
N ILE A 175 -16.30 -9.36 0.23
CA ILE A 175 -16.66 -9.35 -1.19
C ILE A 175 -17.88 -8.46 -1.41
N LEU A 176 -17.74 -7.46 -2.28
CA LEU A 176 -18.81 -6.60 -2.78
C LEU A 176 -19.35 -7.10 -4.13
N PHE A 177 -18.48 -7.69 -4.93
CA PHE A 177 -18.76 -8.28 -6.24
C PHE A 177 -17.78 -9.43 -6.51
N GLU A 178 -18.25 -10.47 -7.14
CA GLU A 178 -17.42 -11.61 -7.58
C GLU A 178 -18.02 -12.28 -8.80
N ASP A 179 -17.14 -12.62 -9.75
CA ASP A 179 -17.43 -13.51 -10.89
C ASP A 179 -16.26 -14.49 -11.12
N ASP A 180 -16.18 -15.10 -12.30
CA ASP A 180 -15.11 -16.06 -12.65
C ASP A 180 -13.75 -15.39 -12.85
N ASP A 181 -13.70 -14.13 -13.25
CA ASP A 181 -12.47 -13.42 -13.63
C ASP A 181 -11.96 -12.49 -12.55
N MET A 182 -12.84 -11.87 -11.76
CA MET A 182 -12.45 -10.84 -10.80
C MET A 182 -13.35 -10.81 -9.55
N MET A 183 -12.86 -10.13 -8.52
CA MET A 183 -13.66 -9.75 -7.36
C MET A 183 -13.32 -8.32 -6.93
N VAL A 184 -14.28 -7.65 -6.31
CA VAL A 184 -14.11 -6.34 -5.68
C VAL A 184 -14.35 -6.50 -4.18
N LEU A 185 -13.36 -6.13 -3.39
CA LEU A 185 -13.39 -6.25 -1.94
C LEU A 185 -13.66 -4.89 -1.29
N ASN A 186 -14.45 -4.87 -0.22
CA ASN A 186 -14.53 -3.75 0.71
C ASN A 186 -13.36 -3.84 1.70
N LYS A 187 -12.20 -3.31 1.33
CA LYS A 187 -11.01 -3.35 2.19
C LYS A 187 -11.26 -2.57 3.49
N PRO A 188 -11.11 -3.18 4.65
CA PRO A 188 -11.22 -2.44 5.91
C PRO A 188 -10.01 -1.53 6.13
N MET A 189 -10.20 -0.50 6.96
CA MET A 189 -9.12 0.32 7.47
C MET A 189 -8.13 -0.53 8.28
N GLY A 190 -6.85 -0.19 8.27
CA GLY A 190 -5.80 -0.87 9.03
C GLY A 190 -5.24 -2.13 8.35
N LEU A 191 -5.88 -2.64 7.27
CA LEU A 191 -5.36 -3.79 6.51
C LEU A 191 -4.45 -3.31 5.38
N ALA A 192 -3.16 -3.65 5.45
CA ALA A 192 -2.23 -3.40 4.37
C ALA A 192 -2.57 -4.29 3.15
N VAL A 193 -2.40 -3.76 1.94
CA VAL A 193 -2.62 -4.54 0.70
C VAL A 193 -1.48 -5.51 0.45
N GLN A 194 -0.24 -5.06 0.63
CA GLN A 194 0.98 -5.87 0.43
C GLN A 194 1.85 -5.85 1.67
N GLY A 195 2.66 -6.89 1.85
CA GLY A 195 3.67 -6.97 2.89
C GLY A 195 4.79 -5.95 2.66
N GLY A 196 5.43 -5.54 3.76
CA GLY A 196 6.59 -4.66 3.81
C GLY A 196 7.30 -4.85 5.14
N SER A 197 8.31 -4.05 5.44
CA SER A 197 9.03 -4.12 6.72
C SER A 197 8.05 -4.04 7.89
N GLY A 198 8.02 -5.07 8.74
CA GLY A 198 7.15 -5.14 9.92
C GLY A 198 5.68 -5.48 9.67
N THR A 199 5.23 -5.70 8.43
CA THR A 199 3.83 -6.04 8.14
C THR A 199 3.66 -7.55 7.94
N ILE A 200 3.20 -8.24 8.98
CA ILE A 200 3.00 -9.70 8.96
C ILE A 200 1.68 -10.08 8.28
N ARG A 201 0.57 -9.40 8.62
CA ARG A 201 -0.77 -9.67 8.08
C ARG A 201 -1.14 -8.63 7.02
N HIS A 202 -1.30 -9.08 5.78
CA HIS A 202 -1.65 -8.23 4.64
C HIS A 202 -2.54 -8.99 3.65
N LEU A 203 -3.30 -8.27 2.84
CA LEU A 203 -4.29 -8.84 1.94
C LEU A 203 -3.67 -9.84 0.96
N ASP A 204 -2.52 -9.52 0.37
CA ASP A 204 -1.85 -10.47 -0.54
C ASP A 204 -1.54 -11.81 0.11
N GLY A 205 -1.15 -11.81 1.40
CA GLY A 205 -0.96 -13.04 2.18
C GLY A 205 -2.28 -13.78 2.42
N LEU A 206 -3.34 -13.06 2.78
CA LEU A 206 -4.67 -13.65 3.01
C LEU A 206 -5.26 -14.30 1.76
N LEU A 207 -4.98 -13.74 0.57
CA LEU A 207 -5.42 -14.31 -0.70
C LEU A 207 -4.83 -15.70 -1.01
N GLU A 208 -3.81 -16.17 -0.26
CA GLU A 208 -3.32 -17.54 -0.34
C GLU A 208 -4.42 -18.58 0.00
N SER A 209 -5.30 -18.24 0.95
CA SER A 209 -6.43 -19.07 1.37
C SER A 209 -7.55 -19.17 0.32
N MET A 210 -7.50 -18.32 -0.72
CA MET A 210 -8.49 -18.24 -1.80
C MET A 210 -8.01 -18.92 -3.10
N ARG A 211 -7.01 -19.80 -3.03
CA ARG A 211 -6.56 -20.55 -4.21
C ARG A 211 -7.70 -21.40 -4.76
N ASP A 212 -7.82 -21.40 -6.09
CA ASP A 212 -8.77 -22.25 -6.81
C ASP A 212 -8.35 -23.73 -6.80
N ALA A 213 -9.20 -24.61 -7.36
CA ALA A 213 -8.91 -26.03 -7.48
C ALA A 213 -7.64 -26.36 -8.31
N LYS A 214 -7.19 -25.42 -9.16
CA LYS A 214 -5.95 -25.50 -9.93
C LYS A 214 -4.74 -24.91 -9.18
N GLY A 215 -4.92 -24.51 -7.91
CA GLY A 215 -3.90 -23.90 -7.08
C GLY A 215 -3.56 -22.45 -7.46
N GLN A 216 -4.33 -21.79 -8.33
CA GLN A 216 -4.10 -20.40 -8.70
C GLN A 216 -4.59 -19.47 -7.58
N LYS A 217 -3.72 -18.60 -7.14
CA LYS A 217 -4.02 -17.54 -6.18
C LYS A 217 -4.62 -16.32 -6.88
N PRO A 218 -5.67 -15.68 -6.35
CA PRO A 218 -6.12 -14.37 -6.81
C PRO A 218 -5.00 -13.31 -6.71
N ARG A 219 -4.98 -12.35 -7.64
CA ARG A 219 -3.86 -11.42 -7.84
C ARG A 219 -4.28 -9.98 -7.64
N LEU A 220 -3.47 -9.23 -6.92
CA LEU A 220 -3.62 -7.79 -6.79
C LEU A 220 -3.28 -7.10 -8.12
N VAL A 221 -4.10 -6.15 -8.56
CA VAL A 221 -3.91 -5.35 -9.77
C VAL A 221 -3.69 -3.87 -9.47
N HIS A 222 -4.05 -3.43 -8.27
CA HIS A 222 -3.76 -2.11 -7.71
C HIS A 222 -3.65 -2.17 -6.19
N ARG A 223 -3.42 -1.02 -5.56
CA ARG A 223 -3.32 -0.93 -4.11
C ARG A 223 -4.09 0.27 -3.56
N LEU A 224 -4.50 0.14 -2.31
CA LEU A 224 -4.93 1.23 -1.43
C LEU A 224 -3.94 1.33 -0.27
N ASP A 225 -3.85 2.50 0.34
CA ASP A 225 -3.07 2.67 1.57
C ASP A 225 -3.67 1.82 2.71
N LYS A 226 -2.85 1.49 3.71
CA LYS A 226 -3.24 0.66 4.85
C LYS A 226 -4.54 1.15 5.49
N ASP A 227 -4.64 2.47 5.73
CA ASP A 227 -5.74 3.08 6.45
C ASP A 227 -6.88 3.56 5.54
N THR A 228 -6.71 3.55 4.22
CA THR A 228 -7.80 3.81 3.26
C THR A 228 -8.71 2.60 3.16
N SER A 229 -10.02 2.80 3.37
CA SER A 229 -11.06 1.77 3.24
C SER A 229 -11.65 1.73 1.83
N GLY A 230 -12.42 0.68 1.50
CA GLY A 230 -13.32 0.64 0.36
C GLY A 230 -12.88 -0.23 -0.81
N CYS A 231 -13.35 0.08 -2.01
CA CYS A 231 -13.24 -0.75 -3.21
C CYS A 231 -11.81 -1.09 -3.59
N LEU A 232 -11.46 -2.37 -3.54
CA LEU A 232 -10.20 -2.93 -4.02
C LEU A 232 -10.46 -4.06 -5.00
N VAL A 233 -9.98 -3.91 -6.23
CA VAL A 233 -10.14 -4.92 -7.31
C VAL A 233 -9.05 -5.98 -7.21
N VAL A 234 -9.45 -7.24 -7.32
CA VAL A 234 -8.56 -8.42 -7.32
C VAL A 234 -8.91 -9.29 -8.52
N ALA A 235 -7.92 -9.71 -9.27
CA ALA A 235 -8.10 -10.64 -10.39
C ALA A 235 -8.06 -12.08 -9.90
N LYS A 236 -8.97 -12.94 -10.38
CA LYS A 236 -8.98 -14.37 -10.07
C LYS A 236 -8.12 -15.18 -11.04
N THR A 237 -7.97 -14.71 -12.28
CA THR A 237 -7.20 -15.39 -13.33
C THR A 237 -5.99 -14.57 -13.79
N ARG A 238 -5.00 -15.20 -14.45
CA ARG A 238 -3.85 -14.49 -15.04
C ARG A 238 -4.30 -13.53 -16.15
N PHE A 239 -5.23 -14.01 -16.98
CA PHE A 239 -5.83 -13.20 -18.04
C PHE A 239 -6.45 -11.93 -17.49
N ALA A 240 -7.33 -12.06 -16.47
CA ALA A 240 -7.95 -10.92 -15.82
C ALA A 240 -6.92 -9.97 -15.17
N ALA A 241 -5.87 -10.52 -14.55
CA ALA A 241 -4.81 -9.70 -13.95
C ALA A 241 -4.10 -8.82 -14.98
N SER A 242 -3.79 -9.36 -16.16
CA SER A 242 -3.17 -8.60 -17.25
C SER A 242 -4.10 -7.52 -17.79
N ALA A 243 -5.36 -7.86 -18.08
CA ALA A 243 -6.36 -6.93 -18.61
C ALA A 243 -6.66 -5.79 -17.64
N LEU A 244 -6.95 -6.11 -16.36
CA LEU A 244 -7.24 -5.11 -15.32
C LEU A 244 -6.02 -4.21 -15.06
N ALA A 245 -4.80 -4.75 -15.00
CA ALA A 245 -3.60 -3.94 -14.87
C ALA A 245 -3.40 -3.00 -16.06
N LYS A 246 -3.79 -3.41 -17.28
CA LYS A 246 -3.81 -2.54 -18.46
C LYS A 246 -4.81 -1.40 -18.28
N SER A 247 -6.04 -1.68 -17.84
CA SER A 247 -7.08 -0.66 -17.59
C SER A 247 -6.64 0.37 -16.54
N PHE A 248 -6.00 -0.07 -15.45
CA PHE A 248 -5.44 0.87 -14.46
C PHE A 248 -4.33 1.76 -15.04
N ARG A 249 -3.48 1.25 -15.94
CA ARG A 249 -2.42 2.04 -16.59
C ARG A 249 -2.96 2.99 -17.64
N ALA A 250 -3.92 2.55 -18.44
CA ALA A 250 -4.58 3.35 -19.51
C ALA A 250 -5.51 4.42 -18.91
N ARG A 251 -5.78 4.37 -17.59
CA ARG A 251 -6.71 5.26 -16.88
C ARG A 251 -8.18 5.07 -17.26
N ASP A 252 -8.53 3.92 -17.85
CA ASP A 252 -9.90 3.55 -18.17
C ASP A 252 -10.73 3.19 -16.93
N THR A 253 -10.10 3.27 -15.75
CA THR A 253 -10.73 2.99 -14.47
C THR A 253 -11.11 4.29 -13.77
N ARG A 254 -12.41 4.51 -13.61
CA ARG A 254 -12.94 5.63 -12.82
C ARG A 254 -12.93 5.24 -11.35
N LYS A 255 -12.32 6.07 -10.53
CA LYS A 255 -12.19 5.88 -9.07
C LYS A 255 -12.74 7.11 -8.38
N ILE A 256 -13.69 6.92 -7.48
CA ILE A 256 -14.28 8.00 -6.67
C ILE A 256 -13.99 7.71 -5.21
N TYR A 257 -13.49 8.71 -4.53
CA TYR A 257 -13.17 8.67 -3.12
C TYR A 257 -13.98 9.71 -2.38
N TRP A 258 -14.50 9.32 -1.22
CA TRP A 258 -15.11 10.27 -0.28
C TRP A 258 -14.13 10.54 0.85
N ALA A 259 -14.03 11.82 1.22
CA ALA A 259 -13.23 12.26 2.34
C ALA A 259 -13.99 13.28 3.19
N LEU A 260 -13.86 13.19 4.50
CA LEU A 260 -14.24 14.29 5.39
C LEU A 260 -12.97 15.10 5.67
N VAL A 261 -12.99 16.38 5.33
CA VAL A 261 -11.84 17.27 5.49
C VAL A 261 -12.12 18.36 6.51
N ALA A 262 -11.07 18.83 7.17
CA ALA A 262 -11.12 19.96 8.09
C ALA A 262 -11.20 21.28 7.32
N GLY A 263 -12.03 22.19 7.79
CA GLY A 263 -12.34 23.43 7.10
C GLY A 263 -13.27 23.25 5.90
N VAL A 264 -13.59 24.36 5.26
CA VAL A 264 -14.47 24.39 4.10
C VAL A 264 -13.76 25.05 2.94
N PRO A 265 -13.46 24.32 1.83
CA PRO A 265 -12.83 24.90 0.66
C PRO A 265 -13.65 26.08 0.10
N ARG A 266 -12.99 27.20 -0.18
CA ARG A 266 -13.64 28.36 -0.81
C ARG A 266 -14.14 28.03 -2.21
N VAL A 267 -13.32 27.32 -2.98
CA VAL A 267 -13.67 26.81 -4.30
C VAL A 267 -14.34 25.46 -4.12
N LYS A 268 -15.62 25.37 -4.54
CA LYS A 268 -16.43 24.17 -4.29
C LYS A 268 -16.12 23.01 -5.22
N GLN A 269 -15.49 23.26 -6.36
CA GLN A 269 -15.08 22.25 -7.32
C GLN A 269 -13.79 22.69 -8.02
N GLY A 270 -12.86 21.75 -8.23
CA GLY A 270 -11.61 22.14 -8.86
C GLY A 270 -10.71 20.95 -9.22
N ARG A 271 -9.57 21.29 -9.80
CA ARG A 271 -8.48 20.38 -10.18
C ARG A 271 -7.21 20.74 -9.43
N ILE A 272 -6.64 19.79 -8.72
CA ILE A 272 -5.33 19.90 -8.09
C ILE A 272 -4.32 19.20 -9.00
N SER A 273 -3.27 19.91 -9.38
CA SER A 273 -2.22 19.41 -10.26
C SER A 273 -0.87 19.82 -9.70
N THR A 274 -0.15 18.88 -9.11
CA THR A 274 1.12 19.08 -8.43
C THR A 274 2.12 18.00 -8.80
N TYR A 275 3.35 18.12 -8.31
CA TYR A 275 4.31 17.03 -8.26
C TYR A 275 4.40 16.54 -6.83
N LEU A 276 4.50 15.23 -6.64
CA LEU A 276 4.65 14.60 -5.33
C LEU A 276 5.96 13.82 -5.29
N ALA A 277 6.74 14.04 -4.24
CA ALA A 277 7.96 13.30 -3.94
C ALA A 277 7.92 12.76 -2.50
N LYS A 278 8.75 11.78 -2.20
CA LYS A 278 9.01 11.38 -0.82
C LYS A 278 9.81 12.49 -0.15
N GLY A 279 9.39 12.87 1.04
CA GLY A 279 10.08 13.80 1.91
C GLY A 279 9.91 13.33 3.35
N GLU A 280 10.49 14.08 4.26
CA GLU A 280 10.32 13.92 5.70
C GLU A 280 9.60 15.16 6.23
N ASP A 281 8.87 15.04 7.31
CA ASP A 281 8.32 16.19 8.01
C ASP A 281 9.36 16.82 8.94
N ASP A 282 8.94 17.82 9.73
CA ASP A 282 9.81 18.51 10.69
C ASP A 282 10.28 17.57 11.82
N GLU A 283 9.61 16.42 12.00
CA GLU A 283 9.92 15.39 12.99
C GLU A 283 10.74 14.22 12.37
N GLY A 284 11.01 14.26 11.06
CA GLY A 284 11.76 13.23 10.33
C GLY A 284 10.91 12.05 9.84
N ASP A 285 9.57 12.12 9.94
CA ASP A 285 8.69 11.05 9.51
C ASP A 285 8.51 11.05 7.97
N PRO A 286 8.72 9.89 7.32
CA PRO A 286 8.64 9.79 5.86
C PRO A 286 7.21 9.94 5.37
N ARG A 287 6.96 10.94 4.53
CA ARG A 287 5.66 11.17 3.88
C ARG A 287 5.79 11.70 2.45
N MET A 288 4.68 11.69 1.72
CA MET A 288 4.63 12.35 0.40
C MET A 288 4.38 13.84 0.58
N GLN A 289 5.17 14.65 -0.08
CA GLN A 289 5.07 16.11 -0.05
C GLN A 289 4.93 16.67 -1.46
N VAL A 290 4.35 17.88 -1.55
CA VAL A 290 4.33 18.61 -2.81
C VAL A 290 5.75 19.09 -3.13
N ALA A 291 6.21 18.72 -4.32
CA ALA A 291 7.52 18.99 -4.86
C ALA A 291 7.42 19.88 -6.11
N ARG A 292 8.56 20.37 -6.60
CA ARG A 292 8.64 21.09 -7.86
C ARG A 292 8.87 20.14 -9.02
N HIS A 293 8.55 20.59 -10.21
CA HIS A 293 8.95 19.85 -11.42
C HIS A 293 10.48 19.78 -11.51
N GLY A 294 11.00 18.56 -11.68
CA GLY A 294 12.45 18.32 -11.77
C GLY A 294 13.11 17.92 -10.45
N ASP A 295 12.43 18.01 -9.31
CA ASP A 295 12.96 17.50 -8.05
C ASP A 295 13.14 15.99 -8.11
N GLU A 296 14.14 15.45 -7.40
CA GLU A 296 14.43 14.02 -7.39
C GLU A 296 13.24 13.22 -6.87
N GLY A 297 12.85 12.18 -7.61
CA GLY A 297 11.72 11.32 -7.29
C GLY A 297 10.33 11.96 -7.43
N ALA A 298 10.24 13.22 -7.88
CA ALA A 298 8.98 13.91 -8.08
C ALA A 298 8.18 13.31 -9.23
N SER A 299 6.90 13.06 -8.99
CA SER A 299 5.97 12.48 -9.95
C SER A 299 4.70 13.30 -10.05
N HIS A 300 4.30 13.62 -11.28
CA HIS A 300 3.08 14.40 -11.53
C HIS A 300 1.83 13.69 -10.98
N ALA A 301 1.00 14.44 -10.28
CA ALA A 301 -0.22 13.99 -9.62
C ALA A 301 -1.39 14.93 -9.94
N VAL A 302 -2.52 14.35 -10.34
CA VAL A 302 -3.74 15.11 -10.71
C VAL A 302 -4.94 14.51 -9.99
N THR A 303 -5.72 15.35 -9.32
CA THR A 303 -6.97 15.01 -8.66
C THR A 303 -8.04 16.06 -8.96
N TYR A 304 -9.22 15.63 -9.37
CA TYR A 304 -10.41 16.48 -9.35
C TYR A 304 -11.13 16.32 -8.02
N TYR A 305 -11.75 17.37 -7.52
CA TYR A 305 -12.55 17.33 -6.31
C TYR A 305 -13.81 18.19 -6.44
N ALA A 306 -14.84 17.82 -5.68
CA ALA A 306 -16.00 18.66 -5.44
C ALA A 306 -16.43 18.55 -3.99
N VAL A 307 -16.92 19.66 -3.44
CA VAL A 307 -17.60 19.69 -2.14
C VAL A 307 -19.01 19.17 -2.34
N VAL A 308 -19.33 18.03 -1.75
CA VAL A 308 -20.68 17.46 -1.78
C VAL A 308 -21.58 18.19 -0.78
N GLU A 309 -21.07 18.34 0.46
CA GLU A 309 -21.79 18.98 1.55
C GLU A 309 -20.83 19.57 2.57
N THR A 310 -21.31 20.53 3.37
CA THR A 310 -20.54 21.13 4.46
C THR A 310 -21.28 20.98 5.78
N ALA A 311 -20.54 20.73 6.86
CA ALA A 311 -21.11 20.59 8.18
C ALA A 311 -20.49 21.61 9.16
N ALA A 312 -21.36 22.27 9.94
CA ALA A 312 -21.00 23.23 11.00
C ALA A 312 -20.01 24.32 10.54
N GLN A 313 -19.94 24.63 9.25
CA GLN A 313 -18.96 25.54 8.63
C GLN A 313 -17.47 25.24 8.96
N LYS A 314 -17.21 24.07 9.55
CA LYS A 314 -15.88 23.64 10.00
C LYS A 314 -15.36 22.40 9.25
N LEU A 315 -16.26 21.67 8.61
CA LEU A 315 -15.97 20.43 7.92
C LEU A 315 -16.60 20.42 6.53
N ALA A 316 -15.99 19.72 5.61
CA ALA A 316 -16.55 19.47 4.29
C ALA A 316 -16.42 17.99 3.90
N TRP A 317 -17.49 17.44 3.35
CA TRP A 317 -17.43 16.19 2.65
C TRP A 317 -17.01 16.46 1.20
N LEU A 318 -15.85 15.92 0.83
CA LEU A 318 -15.33 15.98 -0.53
C LEU A 318 -15.57 14.67 -1.26
N SER A 319 -16.00 14.77 -2.51
CA SER A 319 -15.84 13.72 -3.51
C SER A 319 -14.59 14.02 -4.33
N MET A 320 -13.71 13.01 -4.52
CA MET A 320 -12.40 13.17 -5.14
C MET A 320 -12.19 12.11 -6.22
N LYS A 321 -11.78 12.54 -7.43
CA LYS A 321 -11.47 11.68 -8.59
C LYS A 321 -9.98 11.80 -8.93
N PRO A 322 -9.11 10.85 -8.49
CA PRO A 322 -7.71 10.86 -8.87
C PRO A 322 -7.53 10.34 -10.31
N VAL A 323 -6.89 11.13 -11.17
CA VAL A 323 -6.47 10.72 -12.52
C VAL A 323 -5.21 9.86 -12.45
N THR A 324 -4.28 10.22 -11.57
CA THR A 324 -3.06 9.48 -11.29
C THR A 324 -3.21 8.68 -9.99
N GLY A 325 -2.28 7.78 -9.68
CA GLY A 325 -2.32 6.93 -8.48
C GLY A 325 -0.98 6.96 -7.73
N ARG A 326 -0.54 8.13 -7.25
CA ARG A 326 0.68 8.24 -6.45
C ARG A 326 0.39 7.87 -5.00
N THR A 327 1.41 7.40 -4.30
CA THR A 327 1.31 7.12 -2.86
C THR A 327 0.78 8.35 -2.13
N HIS A 328 -0.14 8.17 -1.21
CA HIS A 328 -0.80 9.21 -0.40
C HIS A 328 -1.35 10.41 -1.20
N GLN A 329 -1.60 10.27 -2.51
CA GLN A 329 -1.92 11.41 -3.39
C GLN A 329 -3.09 12.27 -2.85
N LEU A 330 -4.23 11.64 -2.53
CA LEU A 330 -5.42 12.37 -2.06
C LEU A 330 -5.16 13.05 -0.72
N ARG A 331 -4.43 12.40 0.16
CA ARG A 331 -4.06 12.89 1.48
C ARG A 331 -3.15 14.13 1.39
N ALA A 332 -2.08 14.03 0.58
CA ALA A 332 -1.17 15.15 0.32
C ALA A 332 -1.86 16.31 -0.39
N HIS A 333 -2.76 16.03 -1.36
CA HIS A 333 -3.52 17.05 -2.06
C HIS A 333 -4.52 17.77 -1.13
N ALA A 334 -5.20 17.05 -0.26
CA ALA A 334 -6.10 17.65 0.73
C ALA A 334 -5.33 18.56 1.70
N LYS A 335 -4.17 18.14 2.20
CA LYS A 335 -3.27 18.98 3.01
C LYS A 335 -2.79 20.21 2.23
N HIS A 336 -2.40 20.03 0.97
CA HIS A 336 -1.93 21.12 0.10
C HIS A 336 -3.01 22.20 -0.13
N MET A 337 -4.28 21.81 -0.19
CA MET A 337 -5.41 22.75 -0.27
C MET A 337 -5.66 23.52 1.06
N GLY A 338 -4.96 23.18 2.14
CA GLY A 338 -5.24 23.70 3.48
C GLY A 338 -6.43 23.01 4.17
N HIS A 339 -6.91 21.88 3.63
CA HIS A 339 -8.06 21.13 4.13
C HIS A 339 -7.69 19.65 4.33
N PRO A 340 -6.85 19.30 5.34
CA PRO A 340 -6.40 17.93 5.57
C PRO A 340 -7.59 17.02 5.90
N ILE A 341 -7.44 15.73 5.54
CA ILE A 341 -8.46 14.72 5.83
C ILE A 341 -8.49 14.44 7.33
N VAL A 342 -9.67 14.48 7.91
CA VAL A 342 -9.89 14.26 9.34
C VAL A 342 -9.35 12.89 9.78
N GLY A 343 -8.57 12.90 10.86
CA GLY A 343 -7.97 11.71 11.45
C GLY A 343 -6.86 11.05 10.61
N ASP A 344 -6.28 11.80 9.68
CA ASP A 344 -5.10 11.35 8.94
C ASP A 344 -3.86 11.39 9.83
N PRO A 345 -3.22 10.23 10.14
CA PRO A 345 -2.11 10.19 11.10
C PRO A 345 -0.84 10.91 10.63
N LEU A 346 -0.74 11.26 9.33
CA LEU A 346 0.46 11.88 8.75
C LEU A 346 0.25 13.31 8.28
N TYR A 347 -0.99 13.71 8.01
CA TYR A 347 -1.29 15.01 7.37
C TYR A 347 -2.26 15.88 8.17
N PHE A 348 -2.85 15.34 9.23
CA PHE A 348 -3.84 16.02 10.06
C PHE A 348 -3.33 16.17 11.49
N ASP A 349 -3.23 17.40 11.93
CA ASP A 349 -2.95 17.72 13.31
C ASP A 349 -4.25 18.17 13.99
N ILE A 350 -4.73 17.34 14.93
CA ILE A 350 -6.01 17.58 15.61
C ILE A 350 -6.00 18.85 16.45
N GLU A 351 -4.84 19.27 16.96
CA GLU A 351 -4.70 20.46 17.83
C GLU A 351 -4.99 21.75 17.06
N ASN A 352 -4.73 21.73 15.77
CA ASN A 352 -4.98 22.89 14.88
C ASN A 352 -6.46 23.03 14.44
N TRP A 353 -7.34 22.09 14.86
CA TRP A 353 -8.72 22.07 14.37
C TRP A 353 -9.73 21.86 15.49
N ALA A 354 -10.71 22.77 15.62
CA ALA A 354 -11.83 22.64 16.55
C ALA A 354 -12.90 21.71 15.95
N LEU A 355 -12.68 20.40 16.02
CA LEU A 355 -13.65 19.42 15.54
C LEU A 355 -14.84 19.27 16.48
N PRO A 356 -16.05 18.97 15.94
CA PRO A 356 -17.18 18.56 16.76
C PRO A 356 -16.85 17.31 17.58
N GLY A 357 -17.31 17.26 18.84
CA GLY A 357 -17.13 16.06 19.68
C GLY A 357 -17.79 14.83 19.09
N GLY A 358 -17.23 13.64 19.36
CA GLY A 358 -17.73 12.35 18.88
C GLY A 358 -17.19 11.89 17.53
N ILE A 359 -16.42 12.71 16.81
CA ILE A 359 -15.68 12.27 15.61
C ILE A 359 -14.47 11.47 16.04
N GLN A 360 -14.34 10.24 15.53
CA GLN A 360 -13.18 9.39 15.85
C GLN A 360 -11.92 9.89 15.14
N ASN A 361 -10.77 9.86 15.83
CA ASN A 361 -9.47 10.17 15.22
C ASN A 361 -8.97 8.97 14.38
N LYS A 362 -9.63 8.74 13.25
CA LYS A 362 -9.33 7.71 12.26
C LYS A 362 -9.42 8.33 10.88
N LEU A 363 -8.62 7.87 9.93
CA LEU A 363 -8.59 8.42 8.57
C LEU A 363 -9.99 8.35 7.92
N HIS A 364 -10.61 9.49 7.67
CA HIS A 364 -11.89 9.61 6.98
C HIS A 364 -11.71 9.66 5.46
N LEU A 365 -11.15 8.58 4.90
CA LEU A 365 -10.93 8.40 3.45
C LEU A 365 -11.45 7.04 3.00
N LEU A 366 -12.38 7.04 2.06
CA LEU A 366 -13.05 5.86 1.52
C LEU A 366 -12.90 5.82 -0.01
N ALA A 367 -12.35 4.72 -0.55
CA ALA A 367 -12.48 4.39 -1.97
C ALA A 367 -13.94 3.98 -2.25
N ARG A 368 -14.80 4.98 -2.45
CA ARG A 368 -16.26 4.85 -2.44
C ARG A 368 -16.78 4.05 -3.61
N ARG A 369 -16.35 4.34 -4.83
CA ARG A 369 -16.87 3.73 -6.06
C ARG A 369 -15.73 3.46 -7.04
N ILE A 370 -15.83 2.33 -7.73
CA ILE A 370 -14.94 1.99 -8.82
C ILE A 370 -15.76 1.55 -10.02
N VAL A 371 -15.47 2.14 -11.19
CA VAL A 371 -16.01 1.71 -12.48
C VAL A 371 -14.84 1.26 -13.33
N ILE A 372 -14.84 0.00 -13.76
CA ILE A 372 -13.75 -0.61 -14.51
C ILE A 372 -14.31 -1.53 -15.60
N PRO A 373 -13.72 -1.55 -16.82
CA PRO A 373 -14.09 -2.51 -17.82
C PRO A 373 -13.84 -3.95 -17.35
N HIS A 374 -14.86 -4.81 -17.46
CA HIS A 374 -14.71 -6.22 -17.15
C HIS A 374 -13.67 -6.87 -18.07
N PRO A 375 -12.71 -7.67 -17.55
CA PRO A 375 -11.55 -8.14 -18.30
C PRO A 375 -11.89 -8.98 -19.53
N ARG A 376 -13.02 -9.71 -19.51
CA ARG A 376 -13.45 -10.58 -20.60
C ARG A 376 -14.47 -9.93 -21.53
N THR A 377 -15.44 -9.22 -20.98
CA THR A 377 -16.57 -8.71 -21.76
C THR A 377 -16.41 -7.25 -22.18
N GLY A 378 -15.49 -6.50 -21.55
CA GLY A 378 -15.33 -5.07 -21.76
C GLY A 378 -16.47 -4.21 -21.20
N LYS A 379 -17.56 -4.82 -20.69
CA LYS A 379 -18.66 -4.08 -20.09
C LYS A 379 -18.23 -3.42 -18.79
N PRO A 380 -18.74 -2.23 -18.44
CA PRO A 380 -18.42 -1.59 -17.19
C PRO A 380 -18.93 -2.39 -15.98
N VAL A 381 -18.06 -2.66 -15.04
CA VAL A 381 -18.37 -3.16 -13.69
C VAL A 381 -18.31 -1.96 -12.76
N ASP A 382 -19.42 -1.63 -12.13
CA ASP A 382 -19.63 -0.44 -11.32
C ASP A 382 -20.00 -0.84 -9.90
N ILE A 383 -19.10 -0.66 -8.96
CA ILE A 383 -19.24 -1.14 -7.58
C ILE A 383 -19.01 0.00 -6.60
N THR A 384 -19.91 0.07 -5.62
CA THR A 384 -19.87 1.07 -4.55
C THR A 384 -19.68 0.38 -3.19
N ALA A 385 -18.71 0.85 -2.41
CA ALA A 385 -18.48 0.40 -1.04
C ALA A 385 -19.33 1.18 -0.04
N PRO A 386 -19.88 0.57 1.02
CA PRO A 386 -20.55 1.28 2.10
C PRO A 386 -19.59 2.12 2.91
N LEU A 387 -20.11 3.11 3.65
CA LEU A 387 -19.31 3.86 4.62
C LEU A 387 -18.77 2.90 5.70
N PRO A 388 -17.48 2.98 6.05
CA PRO A 388 -16.95 2.24 7.19
C PRO A 388 -17.55 2.78 8.50
N PRO A 389 -17.60 1.99 9.58
CA PRO A 389 -18.34 2.35 10.80
C PRO A 389 -18.01 3.73 11.37
N HIS A 390 -16.72 4.12 11.41
CA HIS A 390 -16.30 5.43 11.92
C HIS A 390 -16.77 6.59 11.03
N MET A 391 -16.77 6.42 9.71
CA MET A 391 -17.32 7.43 8.78
C MET A 391 -18.85 7.48 8.87
N GLN A 392 -19.53 6.33 8.97
CA GLN A 392 -20.98 6.29 9.15
C GLN A 392 -21.39 7.02 10.44
N GLN A 393 -20.65 6.83 11.53
CA GLN A 393 -20.87 7.56 12.78
C GLN A 393 -20.71 9.08 12.57
N SER A 394 -19.65 9.51 11.87
CA SER A 394 -19.42 10.93 11.58
C SER A 394 -20.52 11.51 10.67
N TRP A 395 -20.97 10.76 9.64
CA TRP A 395 -22.10 11.17 8.79
C TRP A 395 -23.38 11.36 9.58
N ASN A 396 -23.71 10.41 10.45
CA ASN A 396 -24.88 10.52 11.31
C ASN A 396 -24.78 11.71 12.27
N LEU A 397 -23.62 11.92 12.90
CA LEU A 397 -23.39 13.03 13.82
C LEU A 397 -23.51 14.39 13.14
N LEU A 398 -23.06 14.49 11.91
CA LEU A 398 -23.02 15.74 11.14
C LEU A 398 -24.28 15.96 10.30
N GLY A 399 -25.22 15.02 10.29
CA GLY A 399 -26.45 15.07 9.51
C GLY A 399 -26.22 14.97 7.99
N LEU A 400 -25.11 14.35 7.56
CA LEU A 400 -24.77 14.18 6.14
C LEU A 400 -25.57 13.00 5.54
N ASP A 401 -26.17 13.20 4.37
CA ASP A 401 -26.91 12.15 3.66
C ASP A 401 -26.02 11.46 2.61
N ALA A 402 -25.65 10.20 2.84
CA ALA A 402 -24.84 9.39 1.92
C ALA A 402 -25.51 9.11 0.55
N LYS A 403 -26.78 9.45 0.38
CA LYS A 403 -27.54 9.37 -0.88
C LYS A 403 -27.53 10.69 -1.66
N ARG A 404 -26.93 11.73 -1.10
CA ARG A 404 -26.88 13.04 -1.74
C ARG A 404 -26.17 12.94 -3.10
N TYR A 405 -26.61 13.74 -4.05
CA TYR A 405 -26.00 13.89 -5.36
C TYR A 405 -24.49 14.20 -5.25
N ASP A 406 -23.68 13.41 -5.94
CA ASP A 406 -22.22 13.58 -5.99
C ASP A 406 -21.81 14.22 -7.32
N PRO A 407 -21.37 15.49 -7.32
CA PRO A 407 -21.04 16.23 -8.54
C PRO A 407 -19.88 15.61 -9.36
N ILE A 408 -19.04 14.78 -8.72
CA ILE A 408 -17.93 14.09 -9.40
C ILE A 408 -18.40 12.86 -10.17
N GLU A 409 -19.47 12.21 -9.73
CA GLU A 409 -19.95 10.99 -10.38
C GLU A 409 -20.40 11.23 -11.82
N GLU A 410 -20.96 12.38 -12.10
CA GLU A 410 -21.49 12.75 -13.43
C GLU A 410 -20.54 13.68 -14.22
N SER A 411 -19.41 14.11 -13.63
CA SER A 411 -18.47 14.96 -14.37
C SER A 411 -17.86 14.20 -15.57
N PRO A 412 -17.85 14.79 -16.77
CA PRO A 412 -17.19 14.20 -17.94
C PRO A 412 -15.71 13.93 -17.65
N GLU A 413 -15.15 12.95 -18.35
CA GLU A 413 -13.74 12.52 -18.23
C GLU A 413 -12.76 13.58 -18.74
#